data_d227027c355efe55aa399b2e6cfdb62a
#
_entry.id   d227027c355efe55aa399b2e6cfdb62a
#
_cell.length_a   1.000
_cell.length_b   1.000
_cell.length_c   1.000
_cell.angle_alpha   90.00
_cell.angle_beta   90.00
_cell.angle_gamma   90.00
#
_symmetry.space_group_name_H-M   'P 1'
#
loop_
_entity.id
_entity.type
_entity.pdbx_description
1 polymer ?
#
loop_
_entity_poly.entity_id
_entity_poly.type
_entity_poly.pdbx_seq_one_letter_code
_entity_poly.pdbx_strand_id
1 'polypeptide(L)'
;MRFEQSHNTPQRAVPEELLAQKQLAEDARLARAHRDAKKILNSSEHRISMEEFITDERTKREVEEDIRFTEEKRLEFAKHDTLQQKEAFVLAEIFEAILLTEGKESGWLGENVRLLKASDYDDIVNRTDLIAEWHGTNAHSLGLAVDVTFGPSTLERKFQHLQEDIDSGRLGKLKYAYKEQTTVPRVVIGMSRETVQELIDLWLDEDFATLRDHPIQRVLLDQIVDQLRYIAGYARTHGKGHLADVYERSLGPLRKVLNSKSHIRPDATQNDSVSAGIKAQLDKRFSVQKH
;
A
#
# COMPACT_ATOMS: atom_id res chain seq x y z
N MET A 1 17.49 55.74 24.28
CA MET A 1 17.86 54.42 23.77
C MET A 1 17.73 53.42 24.90
N ARG A 2 16.68 52.58 24.89
CA ARG A 2 16.54 51.46 25.83
C ARG A 2 16.96 50.18 25.08
N PHE A 3 17.98 49.50 25.59
CA PHE A 3 18.39 48.18 25.11
C PHE A 3 17.43 47.15 25.72
N GLU A 4 16.61 46.50 24.87
CA GLU A 4 15.89 45.30 25.25
C GLU A 4 16.88 44.12 25.28
N GLN A 5 17.15 43.62 26.48
CA GLN A 5 17.88 42.36 26.65
C GLN A 5 16.90 41.22 26.32
N SER A 6 17.11 40.55 25.18
CA SER A 6 16.44 39.29 24.86
C SER A 6 16.94 38.21 25.81
N HIS A 7 16.07 37.77 26.71
CA HIS A 7 16.31 36.62 27.57
C HIS A 7 16.20 35.33 26.71
N ASN A 8 17.37 34.89 26.28
CA ASN A 8 17.50 33.56 25.67
C ASN A 8 17.47 32.53 26.83
N THR A 9 16.32 31.97 27.14
CA THR A 9 16.18 30.88 28.10
C THR A 9 16.84 29.62 27.49
N PRO A 10 17.89 29.05 28.11
CA PRO A 10 18.51 27.84 27.57
C PRO A 10 17.49 26.70 27.60
N GLN A 11 17.18 26.10 26.43
CA GLN A 11 16.44 24.87 26.37
C GLN A 11 17.20 23.81 27.19
N ARG A 12 16.56 23.33 28.27
CA ARG A 12 17.10 22.24 29.07
C ARG A 12 17.28 21.02 28.19
N ALA A 13 18.51 20.56 27.99
CA ALA A 13 18.81 19.33 27.32
C ALA A 13 18.06 18.18 28.01
N VAL A 14 17.34 17.39 27.24
CA VAL A 14 16.64 16.19 27.73
C VAL A 14 17.71 15.20 28.22
N PRO A 15 17.60 14.66 29.43
CA PRO A 15 18.56 13.67 29.92
C PRO A 15 18.70 12.48 28.99
N GLU A 16 19.92 12.04 28.74
CA GLU A 16 20.23 10.89 27.82
C GLU A 16 19.50 9.61 28.23
N GLU A 17 19.38 9.37 29.55
CA GLU A 17 18.60 8.26 30.10
C GLU A 17 17.12 8.29 29.69
N LEU A 18 16.51 9.48 29.64
CA LEU A 18 15.12 9.62 29.23
C LEU A 18 14.94 9.38 27.72
N LEU A 19 15.92 9.77 26.91
CA LEU A 19 15.93 9.46 25.47
C LEU A 19 16.07 7.96 25.22
N ALA A 20 16.97 7.29 25.96
CA ALA A 20 17.15 5.85 25.87
C ALA A 20 15.88 5.08 26.30
N GLN A 21 15.20 5.53 27.36
CA GLN A 21 13.93 4.93 27.80
C GLN A 21 12.82 5.10 26.76
N LYS A 22 12.72 6.28 26.14
CA LYS A 22 11.74 6.51 25.06
C LYS A 22 12.01 5.60 23.88
N GLN A 23 13.25 5.50 23.42
CA GLN A 23 13.61 4.63 22.30
C GLN A 23 13.28 3.17 22.61
N LEU A 24 13.60 2.68 23.79
CA LEU A 24 13.26 1.31 24.21
C LEU A 24 11.74 1.06 24.20
N ALA A 25 10.96 2.04 24.62
CA ALA A 25 9.50 1.96 24.61
C ALA A 25 8.95 1.93 23.18
N GLU A 26 9.49 2.77 22.28
CA GLU A 26 9.12 2.80 20.86
C GLU A 26 9.46 1.47 20.16
N ASP A 27 10.66 0.92 20.42
CA ASP A 27 11.07 -0.37 19.87
C ASP A 27 10.17 -1.52 20.35
N ALA A 28 9.77 -1.49 21.63
CA ALA A 28 8.83 -2.48 22.19
C ALA A 28 7.43 -2.38 21.57
N ARG A 29 6.92 -1.15 21.33
CA ARG A 29 5.63 -0.92 20.64
C ARG A 29 5.68 -1.43 19.21
N LEU A 30 6.74 -1.09 18.46
CA LEU A 30 6.93 -1.55 17.09
C LEU A 30 6.99 -3.08 17.02
N ALA A 31 7.73 -3.72 17.93
CA ALA A 31 7.80 -5.18 18.01
C ALA A 31 6.45 -5.83 18.35
N ARG A 32 5.61 -5.19 19.19
CA ARG A 32 4.24 -5.63 19.46
C ARG A 32 3.37 -5.52 18.21
N ALA A 33 3.36 -4.35 17.57
CA ALA A 33 2.60 -4.10 16.34
C ALA A 33 2.96 -5.12 15.24
N HIS A 34 4.25 -5.41 15.07
CA HIS A 34 4.70 -6.37 14.07
C HIS A 34 4.24 -7.81 14.36
N ARG A 35 4.26 -8.23 15.63
CA ARG A 35 3.72 -9.56 16.01
C ARG A 35 2.24 -9.68 15.71
N ASP A 36 1.46 -8.62 16.00
CA ASP A 36 0.01 -8.61 15.77
C ASP A 36 -0.30 -8.52 14.27
N ALA A 37 0.45 -7.71 13.53
CA ALA A 37 0.39 -7.65 12.07
C ALA A 37 0.63 -9.04 11.43
N LYS A 38 1.64 -9.77 11.86
CA LYS A 38 1.92 -11.13 11.35
C LYS A 38 0.77 -12.11 11.58
N LYS A 39 0.04 -12.00 12.69
CA LYS A 39 -1.14 -12.84 12.91
C LYS A 39 -2.23 -12.57 11.88
N ILE A 40 -2.48 -11.28 11.57
CA ILE A 40 -3.46 -10.86 10.57
C ILE A 40 -3.03 -11.30 9.17
N LEU A 41 -1.80 -10.96 8.77
CA LEU A 41 -1.26 -11.27 7.45
C LEU A 41 -1.20 -12.77 7.14
N ASN A 42 -1.10 -13.63 8.17
CA ASN A 42 -1.07 -15.08 8.02
C ASN A 42 -2.42 -15.75 8.28
N SER A 43 -3.48 -14.99 8.59
CA SER A 43 -4.79 -15.58 8.79
C SER A 43 -5.44 -15.96 7.45
N SER A 44 -6.14 -17.09 7.42
CA SER A 44 -6.87 -17.54 6.23
C SER A 44 -8.00 -16.58 5.80
N GLU A 45 -8.44 -15.71 6.70
CA GLU A 45 -9.45 -14.69 6.39
C GLU A 45 -8.89 -13.59 5.50
N HIS A 46 -7.61 -13.25 5.67
CA HIS A 46 -6.99 -12.09 5.06
C HIS A 46 -5.95 -12.42 3.98
N ARG A 47 -5.65 -13.70 3.75
CA ARG A 47 -4.60 -14.12 2.83
C ARG A 47 -5.10 -15.11 1.80
N ILE A 48 -4.57 -15.00 0.58
CA ILE A 48 -4.72 -16.03 -0.45
C ILE A 48 -3.65 -17.09 -0.23
N SER A 49 -4.09 -18.32 0.14
CA SER A 49 -3.21 -19.49 0.23
C SER A 49 -3.05 -20.15 -1.13
N MET A 50 -1.80 -20.43 -1.52
CA MET A 50 -1.53 -21.12 -2.78
C MET A 50 -2.07 -22.55 -2.77
N GLU A 51 -2.12 -23.19 -1.61
CA GLU A 51 -2.61 -24.56 -1.42
C GLU A 51 -4.10 -24.72 -1.77
N GLU A 52 -4.89 -23.65 -1.67
CA GLU A 52 -6.31 -23.67 -2.05
C GLU A 52 -6.55 -23.86 -3.55
N PHE A 53 -5.50 -23.70 -4.36
CA PHE A 53 -5.54 -23.89 -5.82
C PHE A 53 -5.12 -25.28 -6.26
N ILE A 54 -4.87 -26.19 -5.33
CA ILE A 54 -4.60 -27.60 -5.62
C ILE A 54 -5.91 -28.31 -5.94
N THR A 55 -6.09 -28.65 -7.21
CA THR A 55 -7.30 -29.36 -7.68
C THR A 55 -6.99 -30.79 -8.13
N ASP A 56 -5.75 -31.08 -8.50
CA ASP A 56 -5.26 -32.37 -8.98
C ASP A 56 -3.75 -32.52 -8.75
N GLU A 57 -3.17 -33.67 -9.11
CA GLU A 57 -1.74 -33.93 -8.93
C GLU A 57 -0.81 -33.06 -9.79
N ARG A 58 -1.32 -32.47 -10.86
CA ARG A 58 -0.55 -31.54 -11.69
C ARG A 58 -0.47 -30.17 -10.99
N THR A 59 -1.62 -29.60 -10.61
CA THR A 59 -1.68 -28.34 -9.87
C THR A 59 -0.96 -28.43 -8.55
N LYS A 60 -0.98 -29.56 -7.86
CA LYS A 60 -0.21 -29.80 -6.65
C LYS A 60 1.29 -29.61 -6.89
N ARG A 61 1.85 -30.23 -7.93
CA ARG A 61 3.28 -30.06 -8.26
C ARG A 61 3.63 -28.63 -8.61
N GLU A 62 2.78 -27.95 -9.39
CA GLU A 62 2.98 -26.55 -9.76
C GLU A 62 2.97 -25.64 -8.52
N VAL A 63 2.05 -25.85 -7.58
CA VAL A 63 1.97 -25.10 -6.32
C VAL A 63 3.18 -25.39 -5.42
N GLU A 64 3.58 -26.65 -5.27
CA GLU A 64 4.76 -27.02 -4.47
C GLU A 64 6.07 -26.43 -5.04
N GLU A 65 6.18 -26.31 -6.37
CA GLU A 65 7.31 -25.64 -7.04
C GLU A 65 7.30 -24.14 -6.77
N ASP A 66 6.15 -23.49 -6.85
CA ASP A 66 6.01 -22.06 -6.56
C ASP A 66 6.31 -21.75 -5.07
N ILE A 67 5.85 -22.58 -4.15
CA ILE A 67 6.17 -22.43 -2.71
C ILE A 67 7.68 -22.48 -2.50
N ARG A 68 8.35 -23.50 -3.01
CA ARG A 68 9.81 -23.61 -2.90
C ARG A 68 10.53 -22.41 -3.50
N PHE A 69 10.11 -22.00 -4.69
CA PHE A 69 10.70 -20.84 -5.37
C PHE A 69 10.55 -19.55 -4.54
N THR A 70 9.38 -19.31 -3.97
CA THR A 70 9.15 -18.12 -3.16
C THR A 70 9.91 -18.14 -1.84
N GLU A 71 10.04 -19.30 -1.19
CA GLU A 71 10.86 -19.48 0.00
C GLU A 71 12.35 -19.22 -0.28
N GLU A 72 12.87 -19.76 -1.38
CA GLU A 72 14.26 -19.53 -1.80
C GLU A 72 14.52 -18.03 -2.07
N LYS A 73 13.60 -17.35 -2.75
CA LYS A 73 13.70 -15.91 -3.02
C LYS A 73 13.65 -15.08 -1.75
N ARG A 74 12.79 -15.40 -0.80
CA ARG A 74 12.76 -14.72 0.51
C ARG A 74 14.07 -14.86 1.27
N LEU A 75 14.63 -16.07 1.28
CA LEU A 75 15.92 -16.30 1.90
C LEU A 75 17.05 -15.54 1.19
N GLU A 76 17.00 -15.44 -0.13
CA GLU A 76 17.95 -14.64 -0.92
C GLU A 76 17.88 -13.16 -0.55
N PHE A 77 16.67 -12.57 -0.53
CA PHE A 77 16.47 -11.17 -0.17
C PHE A 77 16.94 -10.89 1.27
N ALA A 78 16.56 -11.72 2.22
CA ALA A 78 16.93 -11.56 3.62
C ALA A 78 18.44 -11.54 3.88
N LYS A 79 19.26 -12.19 3.03
CA LYS A 79 20.73 -12.19 3.13
C LYS A 79 21.36 -10.87 2.75
N HIS A 80 20.69 -10.09 1.88
CA HIS A 80 21.23 -8.86 1.33
C HIS A 80 20.61 -7.61 1.94
N ASP A 81 19.59 -7.77 2.80
CA ASP A 81 18.88 -6.66 3.41
C ASP A 81 19.73 -5.92 4.45
N THR A 82 19.87 -4.61 4.26
CA THR A 82 20.42 -3.71 5.25
C THR A 82 19.46 -3.55 6.45
N LEU A 83 19.95 -3.03 7.57
CA LEU A 83 19.08 -2.71 8.72
C LEU A 83 17.92 -1.80 8.33
N GLN A 84 18.17 -0.78 7.53
CA GLN A 84 17.14 0.13 7.05
C GLN A 84 16.08 -0.56 6.19
N GLN A 85 16.47 -1.52 5.34
CA GLN A 85 15.53 -2.32 4.55
C GLN A 85 14.68 -3.23 5.43
N LYS A 86 15.27 -3.83 6.47
CA LYS A 86 14.53 -4.65 7.45
C LYS A 86 13.51 -3.83 8.23
N GLU A 87 13.86 -2.63 8.67
CA GLU A 87 12.91 -1.72 9.31
C GLU A 87 11.78 -1.32 8.36
N ALA A 88 12.10 -0.96 7.11
CA ALA A 88 11.10 -0.62 6.11
C ALA A 88 10.15 -1.80 5.83
N PHE A 89 10.67 -3.03 5.81
CA PHE A 89 9.88 -4.24 5.66
C PHE A 89 8.91 -4.44 6.84
N VAL A 90 9.38 -4.25 8.07
CA VAL A 90 8.54 -4.34 9.28
C VAL A 90 7.40 -3.32 9.22
N LEU A 91 7.69 -2.08 8.85
CA LEU A 91 6.67 -1.03 8.71
C LEU A 91 5.67 -1.35 7.58
N ALA A 92 6.15 -1.94 6.47
CA ALA A 92 5.29 -2.38 5.38
C ALA A 92 4.29 -3.44 5.84
N GLU A 93 4.76 -4.51 6.50
CA GLU A 93 3.89 -5.56 7.03
C GLU A 93 2.85 -5.01 8.02
N ILE A 94 3.25 -4.08 8.91
CA ILE A 94 2.30 -3.47 9.85
C ILE A 94 1.26 -2.63 9.10
N PHE A 95 1.68 -1.82 8.14
CA PHE A 95 0.76 -1.00 7.38
C PHE A 95 -0.20 -1.84 6.52
N GLU A 96 0.28 -2.91 5.91
CA GLU A 96 -0.57 -3.87 5.20
C GLU A 96 -1.63 -4.50 6.12
N ALA A 97 -1.26 -4.87 7.35
CA ALA A 97 -2.19 -5.40 8.33
C ALA A 97 -3.25 -4.37 8.75
N ILE A 98 -2.85 -3.12 8.98
CA ILE A 98 -3.76 -2.01 9.27
C ILE A 98 -4.72 -1.79 8.08
N LEU A 99 -4.21 -1.82 6.84
CA LEU A 99 -5.06 -1.70 5.65
C LEU A 99 -6.08 -2.84 5.54
N LEU A 100 -5.68 -4.08 5.85
CA LEU A 100 -6.57 -5.24 5.80
C LEU A 100 -7.70 -5.14 6.83
N THR A 101 -7.40 -4.67 8.04
CA THR A 101 -8.40 -4.52 9.12
C THR A 101 -9.25 -3.27 8.91
N GLU A 102 -8.63 -2.09 8.84
CA GLU A 102 -9.34 -0.81 8.74
C GLU A 102 -9.98 -0.60 7.37
N GLY A 103 -9.42 -1.17 6.32
CA GLY A 103 -10.03 -1.16 4.99
C GLY A 103 -11.43 -1.76 5.00
N LYS A 104 -11.65 -2.82 5.81
CA LYS A 104 -12.93 -3.53 5.97
C LYS A 104 -13.76 -2.89 7.09
N GLU A 105 -13.22 -2.80 8.31
CA GLU A 105 -13.98 -2.45 9.51
C GLU A 105 -14.32 -0.95 9.57
N SER A 106 -13.39 -0.10 9.19
CA SER A 106 -13.57 1.35 9.11
C SER A 106 -13.95 1.84 7.71
N GLY A 107 -14.00 0.93 6.74
CA GLY A 107 -14.42 1.21 5.37
C GLY A 107 -13.53 2.24 4.66
N TRP A 108 -12.22 2.26 4.91
CA TRP A 108 -11.30 3.25 4.30
C TRP A 108 -11.38 3.28 2.79
N LEU A 109 -11.49 2.11 2.17
CA LEU A 109 -11.65 1.98 0.72
C LEU A 109 -13.10 1.73 0.29
N GLY A 110 -14.06 1.95 1.18
CA GLY A 110 -15.49 1.77 0.96
C GLY A 110 -16.06 0.50 1.61
N GLU A 111 -17.37 0.50 1.86
CA GLU A 111 -18.07 -0.60 2.56
C GLU A 111 -18.09 -1.93 1.78
N ASN A 112 -18.00 -1.86 0.44
CA ASN A 112 -18.12 -3.04 -0.43
C ASN A 112 -16.76 -3.52 -0.96
N VAL A 113 -15.66 -3.16 -0.31
CA VAL A 113 -14.33 -3.63 -0.67
C VAL A 113 -13.97 -4.88 0.15
N ARG A 114 -13.39 -5.87 -0.52
CA ARG A 114 -12.67 -6.96 0.09
C ARG A 114 -11.18 -6.74 -0.14
N LEU A 115 -10.41 -6.68 0.93
CA LEU A 115 -8.95 -6.63 0.88
C LEU A 115 -8.37 -7.98 1.26
N LEU A 116 -7.39 -8.45 0.50
CA LEU A 116 -6.70 -9.70 0.74
C LEU A 116 -5.19 -9.47 0.57
N LYS A 117 -4.39 -10.07 1.44
CA LYS A 117 -2.97 -10.27 1.18
C LYS A 117 -2.83 -11.20 -0.02
N ALA A 118 -2.05 -10.79 -1.00
CA ALA A 118 -1.76 -11.62 -2.16
C ALA A 118 -1.00 -12.89 -1.75
N SER A 119 -0.99 -13.89 -2.63
CA SER A 119 -0.17 -15.08 -2.44
C SER A 119 1.32 -14.72 -2.40
N ASP A 120 2.14 -15.56 -1.79
CA ASP A 120 3.60 -15.34 -1.76
C ASP A 120 4.19 -15.27 -3.17
N TYR A 121 3.61 -16.01 -4.11
CA TYR A 121 4.03 -15.96 -5.50
C TYR A 121 3.70 -14.61 -6.14
N ASP A 122 2.47 -14.11 -5.95
CA ASP A 122 2.06 -12.84 -6.54
C ASP A 122 2.77 -11.64 -5.90
N ASP A 123 3.09 -11.71 -4.62
CA ASP A 123 3.91 -10.73 -3.92
C ASP A 123 5.33 -10.67 -4.52
N ILE A 124 6.04 -11.79 -4.58
CA ILE A 124 7.45 -11.84 -4.99
C ILE A 124 7.62 -11.70 -6.50
N VAL A 125 6.80 -12.39 -7.30
CA VAL A 125 6.96 -12.47 -8.76
C VAL A 125 6.18 -11.37 -9.47
N ASN A 126 4.94 -11.17 -9.07
CA ASN A 126 4.01 -10.24 -9.72
C ASN A 126 3.98 -8.86 -9.03
N ARG A 127 4.72 -8.67 -7.92
CA ARG A 127 4.85 -7.41 -7.19
C ARG A 127 3.51 -6.86 -6.74
N THR A 128 2.72 -7.73 -6.14
CA THR A 128 1.38 -7.40 -5.65
C THR A 128 1.30 -7.80 -4.19
N ASP A 129 1.31 -6.82 -3.30
CA ASP A 129 1.24 -7.04 -1.85
C ASP A 129 -0.19 -7.33 -1.41
N LEU A 130 -1.15 -6.55 -1.92
CA LEU A 130 -2.56 -6.67 -1.59
C LEU A 130 -3.43 -6.72 -2.86
N ILE A 131 -4.58 -7.35 -2.75
CA ILE A 131 -5.62 -7.35 -3.78
C ILE A 131 -6.85 -6.68 -3.18
N ALA A 132 -7.34 -5.62 -3.85
CA ALA A 132 -8.56 -4.94 -3.48
C ALA A 132 -9.66 -5.29 -4.49
N GLU A 133 -10.76 -5.86 -4.02
CA GLU A 133 -11.92 -6.25 -4.83
C GLU A 133 -13.15 -5.46 -4.40
N TRP A 134 -13.76 -4.69 -5.31
CA TRP A 134 -15.04 -4.02 -5.06
C TRP A 134 -16.19 -4.86 -5.62
N HIS A 135 -17.11 -5.23 -4.74
CA HIS A 135 -18.32 -5.96 -5.12
C HIS A 135 -19.42 -4.96 -5.47
N GLY A 136 -19.80 -4.90 -6.74
CA GLY A 136 -20.88 -4.02 -7.22
C GLY A 136 -22.21 -4.77 -7.39
N THR A 137 -23.33 -4.03 -7.38
CA THR A 137 -24.68 -4.54 -7.62
C THR A 137 -24.90 -5.08 -9.06
N ASN A 138 -23.97 -4.81 -9.97
CA ASN A 138 -24.08 -5.15 -11.41
C ASN A 138 -23.02 -6.14 -11.88
N ALA A 139 -22.78 -7.22 -11.15
CA ALA A 139 -21.97 -8.39 -11.56
C ALA A 139 -20.50 -8.11 -11.99
N HIS A 140 -20.01 -6.86 -11.95
CA HIS A 140 -18.63 -6.54 -12.26
C HIS A 140 -17.85 -6.30 -10.97
N SER A 141 -17.09 -7.31 -10.57
CA SER A 141 -16.07 -7.11 -9.56
C SER A 141 -14.90 -6.36 -10.17
N LEU A 142 -14.47 -5.31 -9.50
CA LEU A 142 -13.24 -4.61 -9.83
C LEU A 142 -12.14 -5.14 -8.93
N GLY A 143 -11.02 -5.57 -9.53
CA GLY A 143 -9.80 -5.92 -8.80
C GLY A 143 -8.72 -4.86 -9.04
N LEU A 144 -7.96 -4.54 -8.01
CA LEU A 144 -6.71 -3.80 -8.10
C LEU A 144 -5.60 -4.61 -7.44
N ALA A 145 -4.47 -4.72 -8.11
CA ALA A 145 -3.21 -5.13 -7.48
C ALA A 145 -2.59 -3.90 -6.82
N VAL A 146 -2.31 -4.00 -5.54
CA VAL A 146 -1.77 -2.92 -4.74
C VAL A 146 -0.35 -3.27 -4.31
N ASP A 147 0.60 -2.41 -4.65
CA ASP A 147 2.01 -2.50 -4.28
C ASP A 147 2.29 -1.44 -3.21
N VAL A 148 2.63 -1.86 -2.00
CA VAL A 148 2.83 -0.98 -0.83
C VAL A 148 4.28 -0.51 -0.76
N THR A 149 4.52 0.74 -0.40
CA THR A 149 5.87 1.30 -0.36
C THR A 149 6.10 2.26 0.79
N PHE A 150 7.35 2.29 1.26
CA PHE A 150 7.85 3.24 2.25
C PHE A 150 9.12 3.93 1.73
N GLY A 151 9.05 5.24 1.69
CA GLY A 151 10.16 6.08 1.31
C GLY A 151 10.36 6.26 -0.20
N PRO A 152 10.99 7.38 -0.59
CA PRO A 152 11.09 7.80 -1.98
C PRO A 152 12.03 6.94 -2.83
N SER A 153 13.00 6.24 -2.23
CA SER A 153 14.00 5.45 -2.95
C SER A 153 13.42 4.24 -3.69
N THR A 154 12.32 3.68 -3.20
CA THR A 154 11.65 2.53 -3.83
C THR A 154 10.62 2.96 -4.87
N LEU A 155 10.07 4.17 -4.77
CA LEU A 155 9.05 4.70 -5.67
C LEU A 155 9.51 4.72 -7.13
N GLU A 156 10.71 5.23 -7.40
CA GLU A 156 11.20 5.35 -8.78
C GLU A 156 11.21 4.00 -9.49
N ARG A 157 11.73 2.97 -8.83
CA ARG A 157 11.78 1.60 -9.38
C ARG A 157 10.38 1.01 -9.59
N LYS A 158 9.47 1.19 -8.62
CA LYS A 158 8.10 0.67 -8.71
C LYS A 158 7.34 1.33 -9.87
N PHE A 159 7.44 2.64 -10.01
CA PHE A 159 6.82 3.36 -11.11
C PHE A 159 7.48 3.11 -12.48
N GLN A 160 8.78 2.85 -12.51
CA GLN A 160 9.46 2.40 -13.74
C GLN A 160 8.90 1.06 -14.21
N HIS A 161 8.78 0.06 -13.34
CA HIS A 161 8.19 -1.23 -13.68
C HIS A 161 6.73 -1.11 -14.10
N LEU A 162 5.96 -0.22 -13.43
CA LEU A 162 4.58 0.03 -13.82
C LEU A 162 4.51 0.63 -15.24
N GLN A 163 5.36 1.57 -15.58
CA GLN A 163 5.46 2.13 -16.92
C GLN A 163 5.85 1.08 -17.96
N GLU A 164 6.86 0.25 -17.69
CA GLU A 164 7.29 -0.84 -18.57
C GLU A 164 6.16 -1.83 -18.87
N ASP A 165 5.32 -2.15 -17.87
CA ASP A 165 4.14 -2.98 -18.07
C ASP A 165 3.12 -2.31 -18.98
N ILE A 166 2.80 -1.03 -18.75
CA ILE A 166 1.86 -0.28 -19.59
C ILE A 166 2.38 -0.15 -21.02
N ASP A 167 3.65 0.18 -21.20
CA ASP A 167 4.29 0.31 -22.54
C ASP A 167 4.25 -1.03 -23.29
N SER A 168 4.38 -2.14 -22.57
CA SER A 168 4.28 -3.50 -23.13
C SER A 168 2.84 -3.99 -23.31
N GLY A 169 1.82 -3.17 -22.96
CA GLY A 169 0.42 -3.56 -23.08
C GLY A 169 -0.04 -4.56 -22.00
N ARG A 170 0.63 -4.61 -20.85
CA ARG A 170 0.34 -5.57 -19.78
C ARG A 170 -0.38 -4.91 -18.59
N LEU A 171 -1.32 -5.64 -18.03
CA LEU A 171 -1.90 -5.38 -16.71
C LEU A 171 -1.10 -6.11 -15.61
N GLY A 172 -1.36 -5.79 -14.37
CA GLY A 172 -0.89 -6.59 -13.24
C GLY A 172 -1.40 -8.02 -13.36
N LYS A 173 -0.51 -9.01 -13.25
CA LYS A 173 -0.85 -10.42 -13.33
C LYS A 173 -1.02 -10.99 -11.92
N LEU A 174 -2.04 -11.83 -11.75
CA LEU A 174 -2.26 -12.63 -10.55
C LEU A 174 -2.28 -14.10 -10.96
N LYS A 175 -1.41 -14.92 -10.38
CA LYS A 175 -1.40 -16.37 -10.60
C LYS A 175 -2.41 -17.06 -9.69
N TYR A 176 -2.51 -16.59 -8.46
CA TYR A 176 -3.40 -17.12 -7.44
C TYR A 176 -4.48 -16.08 -7.12
N ALA A 177 -5.66 -16.25 -7.70
CA ALA A 177 -6.81 -15.39 -7.47
C ALA A 177 -8.10 -16.21 -7.43
N TYR A 178 -9.01 -15.89 -6.53
CA TYR A 178 -10.27 -16.63 -6.36
C TYR A 178 -11.27 -16.46 -7.52
N LYS A 179 -11.00 -15.57 -8.44
CA LYS A 179 -11.83 -15.31 -9.62
C LYS A 179 -11.03 -15.55 -10.88
N GLU A 180 -11.75 -15.76 -12.00
CA GLU A 180 -11.17 -15.90 -13.33
C GLU A 180 -10.34 -14.68 -13.79
N GLN A 181 -10.39 -13.57 -13.03
CA GLN A 181 -9.65 -12.35 -13.32
C GLN A 181 -8.19 -12.50 -12.89
N THR A 182 -7.38 -13.03 -13.80
CA THR A 182 -5.92 -13.20 -13.61
C THR A 182 -5.12 -11.93 -13.97
N THR A 183 -5.79 -10.88 -14.47
CA THR A 183 -5.15 -9.60 -14.82
C THR A 183 -5.99 -8.43 -14.33
N VAL A 184 -5.35 -7.51 -13.61
CA VAL A 184 -5.99 -6.35 -12.97
C VAL A 184 -5.13 -5.11 -13.11
N PRO A 185 -5.69 -3.89 -13.04
CA PRO A 185 -4.90 -2.67 -12.91
C PRO A 185 -4.00 -2.76 -11.69
N ARG A 186 -2.78 -2.28 -11.82
CA ARG A 186 -1.84 -2.17 -10.69
C ARG A 186 -1.68 -0.71 -10.28
N VAL A 187 -1.62 -0.49 -8.97
CA VAL A 187 -1.34 0.81 -8.35
C VAL A 187 -0.30 0.66 -7.25
N VAL A 188 0.42 1.73 -6.98
CA VAL A 188 1.39 1.83 -5.89
C VAL A 188 0.81 2.76 -4.84
N ILE A 189 0.71 2.31 -3.61
CA ILE A 189 0.33 3.17 -2.49
C ILE A 189 1.46 3.23 -1.48
N GLY A 190 1.53 4.29 -0.72
CA GLY A 190 2.56 4.39 0.30
C GLY A 190 2.36 5.56 1.23
N MET A 191 3.07 5.48 2.34
CA MET A 191 3.05 6.44 3.42
C MET A 191 4.46 6.72 3.92
N SER A 192 4.64 7.90 4.51
CA SER A 192 5.85 8.20 5.25
C SER A 192 5.93 7.38 6.54
N ARG A 193 7.15 7.24 7.07
CA ARG A 193 7.39 6.54 8.34
C ARG A 193 6.58 7.17 9.48
N GLU A 194 6.55 8.49 9.52
CA GLU A 194 5.87 9.27 10.53
C GLU A 194 4.36 8.96 10.56
N THR A 195 3.74 8.94 9.38
CA THR A 195 2.32 8.60 9.25
C THR A 195 2.04 7.17 9.70
N VAL A 196 2.89 6.22 9.33
CA VAL A 196 2.71 4.82 9.76
C VAL A 196 2.88 4.68 11.27
N GLN A 197 3.83 5.42 11.87
CA GLN A 197 4.02 5.41 13.31
C GLN A 197 2.78 5.93 14.06
N GLU A 198 2.17 7.00 13.57
CA GLU A 198 0.89 7.52 14.10
C GLU A 198 -0.21 6.46 14.04
N LEU A 199 -0.35 5.77 12.90
CA LEU A 199 -1.33 4.70 12.75
C LEU A 199 -1.04 3.51 13.69
N ILE A 200 0.22 3.16 13.90
CA ILE A 200 0.63 2.11 14.85
C ILE A 200 0.17 2.47 16.27
N ASP A 201 0.36 3.72 16.67
CA ASP A 201 -0.02 4.17 18.00
C ASP A 201 -1.53 4.09 18.20
N LEU A 202 -2.32 4.60 17.27
CA LEU A 202 -3.78 4.51 17.30
C LEU A 202 -4.27 3.05 17.30
N TRP A 203 -3.65 2.21 16.48
CA TRP A 203 -4.03 0.80 16.34
C TRP A 203 -3.73 -0.02 17.60
N LEU A 204 -2.55 0.19 18.22
CA LEU A 204 -2.15 -0.48 19.46
C LEU A 204 -2.94 -0.01 20.69
N ASP A 205 -3.38 1.24 20.66
CA ASP A 205 -4.18 1.85 21.73
C ASP A 205 -5.70 1.58 21.52
N GLU A 206 -6.07 0.83 20.46
CA GLU A 206 -7.44 0.46 20.09
C GLU A 206 -8.36 1.69 19.89
N ASP A 207 -7.76 2.82 19.46
CA ASP A 207 -8.52 4.03 19.13
C ASP A 207 -9.17 3.93 17.74
N PHE A 208 -10.07 2.97 17.60
CA PHE A 208 -10.78 2.71 16.34
C PHE A 208 -11.69 3.87 15.92
N ALA A 209 -12.08 4.73 16.86
CA ALA A 209 -12.87 5.92 16.53
C ALA A 209 -12.03 6.91 15.71
N THR A 210 -10.81 7.22 16.15
CA THR A 210 -9.87 8.07 15.42
C THR A 210 -9.41 7.42 14.13
N LEU A 211 -9.14 6.11 14.12
CA LEU A 211 -8.77 5.37 12.89
C LEU A 211 -9.88 5.42 11.84
N ARG A 212 -11.14 5.29 12.24
CA ARG A 212 -12.30 5.33 11.32
C ARG A 212 -12.37 6.63 10.54
N ASP A 213 -12.08 7.75 11.21
CA ASP A 213 -12.16 9.09 10.60
C ASP A 213 -10.79 9.64 10.19
N HIS A 214 -9.74 8.80 10.24
CA HIS A 214 -8.37 9.23 9.99
C HIS A 214 -8.20 9.78 8.57
N PRO A 215 -7.59 10.98 8.39
CA PRO A 215 -7.44 11.63 7.08
C PRO A 215 -6.68 10.81 6.05
N ILE A 216 -5.86 9.86 6.49
CA ILE A 216 -5.03 9.01 5.63
C ILE A 216 -5.84 8.22 4.60
N GLN A 217 -7.06 7.79 4.94
CA GLN A 217 -7.93 7.08 4.02
C GLN A 217 -8.22 7.90 2.75
N ARG A 218 -8.33 9.24 2.90
CA ARG A 218 -8.54 10.13 1.77
C ARG A 218 -7.27 10.24 0.93
N VAL A 219 -6.11 10.32 1.57
CA VAL A 219 -4.81 10.36 0.88
C VAL A 219 -4.59 9.08 0.05
N LEU A 220 -4.89 7.91 0.60
CA LEU A 220 -4.82 6.63 -0.12
C LEU A 220 -5.75 6.59 -1.32
N LEU A 221 -7.00 7.00 -1.15
CA LEU A 221 -7.97 7.06 -2.24
C LEU A 221 -7.53 8.01 -3.35
N ASP A 222 -7.00 9.18 -3.00
CA ASP A 222 -6.49 10.15 -3.97
C ASP A 222 -5.26 9.59 -4.71
N GLN A 223 -4.32 8.91 -4.03
CA GLN A 223 -3.20 8.20 -4.66
C GLN A 223 -3.68 7.19 -5.71
N ILE A 224 -4.67 6.36 -5.37
CA ILE A 224 -5.22 5.35 -6.28
C ILE A 224 -5.91 6.02 -7.48
N VAL A 225 -6.80 6.96 -7.22
CA VAL A 225 -7.59 7.63 -8.27
C VAL A 225 -6.71 8.41 -9.24
N ASP A 226 -5.70 9.11 -8.75
CA ASP A 226 -4.79 9.86 -9.60
C ASP A 226 -3.98 8.90 -10.49
N GLN A 227 -3.46 7.80 -9.96
CA GLN A 227 -2.77 6.80 -10.77
C GLN A 227 -3.66 6.23 -11.87
N LEU A 228 -4.90 5.84 -11.53
CA LEU A 228 -5.83 5.31 -12.52
C LEU A 228 -6.10 6.31 -13.64
N ARG A 229 -6.23 7.60 -13.33
CA ARG A 229 -6.44 8.69 -14.32
C ARG A 229 -5.21 8.90 -15.20
N TYR A 230 -4.04 9.07 -14.58
CA TYR A 230 -2.80 9.32 -15.30
C TYR A 230 -2.45 8.17 -16.23
N ILE A 231 -2.53 6.93 -15.73
CA ILE A 231 -2.22 5.74 -16.51
C ILE A 231 -3.22 5.53 -17.64
N ALA A 232 -4.52 5.75 -17.41
CA ALA A 232 -5.53 5.65 -18.47
C ALA A 232 -5.26 6.68 -19.58
N GLY A 233 -4.97 7.93 -19.23
CA GLY A 233 -4.61 8.97 -20.19
C GLY A 233 -3.35 8.62 -20.98
N TYR A 234 -2.30 8.22 -20.30
CA TYR A 234 -1.04 7.78 -20.92
C TYR A 234 -1.24 6.59 -21.86
N ALA A 235 -1.89 5.53 -21.40
CA ALA A 235 -2.17 4.35 -22.21
C ALA A 235 -2.95 4.69 -23.49
N ARG A 236 -3.91 5.61 -23.41
CA ARG A 236 -4.73 6.05 -24.55
C ARG A 236 -3.88 6.78 -25.60
N THR A 237 -3.01 7.69 -25.17
CA THR A 237 -2.12 8.45 -26.07
C THR A 237 -1.05 7.57 -26.71
N HIS A 238 -0.69 6.44 -26.08
CA HIS A 238 0.29 5.48 -26.60
C HIS A 238 -0.35 4.27 -27.34
N GLY A 239 -1.62 4.41 -27.77
CA GLY A 239 -2.30 3.39 -28.56
C GLY A 239 -2.68 2.12 -27.77
N LYS A 240 -2.69 2.16 -26.45
CA LYS A 240 -3.06 1.05 -25.56
C LYS A 240 -4.51 1.19 -25.08
N GLY A 241 -5.45 1.37 -26.01
CA GLY A 241 -6.86 1.65 -25.71
C GLY A 241 -7.49 0.63 -24.74
N HIS A 242 -7.22 -0.66 -24.91
CA HIS A 242 -7.72 -1.69 -23.99
C HIS A 242 -7.28 -1.46 -22.54
N LEU A 243 -6.01 -1.11 -22.30
CA LEU A 243 -5.53 -0.80 -20.96
C LEU A 243 -6.22 0.46 -20.42
N ALA A 244 -6.30 1.51 -21.24
CA ALA A 244 -6.96 2.74 -20.86
C ALA A 244 -8.39 2.47 -20.37
N ASP A 245 -9.15 1.67 -21.10
CA ASP A 245 -10.53 1.32 -20.74
C ASP A 245 -10.62 0.52 -19.43
N VAL A 246 -9.64 -0.36 -19.14
CA VAL A 246 -9.60 -1.10 -17.88
C VAL A 246 -9.33 -0.15 -16.70
N TYR A 247 -8.33 0.74 -16.81
CA TYR A 247 -8.01 1.72 -15.79
C TYR A 247 -9.16 2.72 -15.58
N GLU A 248 -9.83 3.20 -16.63
CA GLU A 248 -10.98 4.10 -16.52
C GLU A 248 -12.19 3.46 -15.85
N ARG A 249 -12.51 2.20 -16.19
CA ARG A 249 -13.61 1.47 -15.53
C ARG A 249 -13.38 1.35 -14.03
N SER A 250 -12.12 1.23 -13.62
CA SER A 250 -11.74 1.14 -12.21
C SER A 250 -12.00 2.42 -11.42
N LEU A 251 -12.12 3.57 -12.08
CA LEU A 251 -12.45 4.84 -11.42
C LEU A 251 -13.89 4.90 -10.90
N GLY A 252 -14.82 4.18 -11.50
CA GLY A 252 -16.24 4.30 -11.17
C GLY A 252 -16.57 4.02 -9.69
N PRO A 253 -16.22 2.83 -9.16
CA PRO A 253 -16.41 2.50 -7.75
C PRO A 253 -15.69 3.45 -6.81
N LEU A 254 -14.43 3.79 -7.11
CA LEU A 254 -13.59 4.64 -6.27
C LEU A 254 -14.10 6.07 -6.16
N ARG A 255 -14.66 6.64 -7.24
CA ARG A 255 -15.31 7.96 -7.20
C ARG A 255 -16.49 7.98 -6.24
N LYS A 256 -17.29 6.91 -6.17
CA LYS A 256 -18.40 6.80 -5.21
C LYS A 256 -17.87 6.82 -3.78
N VAL A 257 -16.80 6.06 -3.52
CA VAL A 257 -16.13 6.05 -2.21
C VAL A 257 -15.57 7.43 -1.86
N LEU A 258 -14.88 8.09 -2.77
CA LEU A 258 -14.39 9.45 -2.57
C LEU A 258 -15.50 10.45 -2.23
N ASN A 259 -16.64 10.36 -2.93
CA ASN A 259 -17.78 11.23 -2.67
C ASN A 259 -18.41 10.97 -1.29
N SER A 260 -18.54 9.71 -0.86
CA SER A 260 -19.06 9.38 0.48
C SER A 260 -18.14 9.87 1.60
N LYS A 261 -16.84 10.03 1.32
CA LYS A 261 -15.83 10.54 2.26
C LYS A 261 -15.47 12.02 2.07
N SER A 262 -16.34 12.78 1.42
CA SER A 262 -16.14 14.24 1.19
C SER A 262 -16.05 15.06 2.48
N HIS A 263 -16.55 14.55 3.60
CA HIS A 263 -16.44 15.15 4.93
C HIS A 263 -15.04 15.00 5.53
N ILE A 264 -14.27 13.99 5.11
CA ILE A 264 -12.90 13.77 5.56
C ILE A 264 -11.99 14.63 4.69
N ARG A 265 -11.36 15.61 5.29
CA ARG A 265 -10.41 16.47 4.59
C ARG A 265 -8.99 16.01 4.91
N PRO A 266 -8.12 15.85 3.88
CA PRO A 266 -6.71 15.70 4.14
C PRO A 266 -6.26 16.91 4.97
N ASP A 267 -5.59 16.69 6.07
CA ASP A 267 -4.99 17.79 6.82
C ASP A 267 -3.88 18.39 5.94
N ALA A 268 -3.92 19.71 5.76
CA ALA A 268 -2.89 20.43 5.00
C ALA A 268 -1.49 20.30 5.65
N THR A 269 -1.43 19.92 6.92
CA THR A 269 -0.18 19.65 7.64
C THR A 269 0.38 18.25 7.37
N GLN A 270 -0.42 17.33 6.83
CA GLN A 270 0.03 16.00 6.41
C GLN A 270 0.65 16.03 5.01
N ASN A 271 1.73 16.79 4.84
CA ASN A 271 2.61 16.66 3.68
C ASN A 271 3.35 15.32 3.74
N ASP A 272 2.63 14.23 3.50
CA ASP A 272 3.23 12.92 3.40
C ASP A 272 4.21 12.90 2.21
N SER A 273 5.49 12.73 2.52
CA SER A 273 6.58 12.81 1.54
C SER A 273 6.47 11.72 0.46
N VAL A 274 5.86 10.58 0.79
CA VAL A 274 5.63 9.48 -0.15
C VAL A 274 4.49 9.83 -1.10
N SER A 275 3.40 10.42 -0.60
CA SER A 275 2.31 10.93 -1.45
C SER A 275 2.80 11.97 -2.45
N ALA A 276 3.62 12.93 -2.01
CA ALA A 276 4.25 13.90 -2.90
C ALA A 276 5.16 13.22 -3.92
N GLY A 277 5.91 12.19 -3.51
CA GLY A 277 6.76 11.37 -4.38
C GLY A 277 5.96 10.61 -5.43
N ILE A 278 4.83 10.00 -5.06
CA ILE A 278 3.92 9.33 -5.99
C ILE A 278 3.44 10.31 -7.06
N LYS A 279 2.98 11.49 -6.65
CA LYS A 279 2.54 12.53 -7.59
C LYS A 279 3.66 12.96 -8.54
N ALA A 280 4.87 13.16 -8.03
CA ALA A 280 6.04 13.50 -8.85
C ALA A 280 6.36 12.40 -9.89
N GLN A 281 6.24 11.12 -9.52
CA GLN A 281 6.43 10.00 -10.46
C GLN A 281 5.33 9.96 -11.53
N LEU A 282 4.08 10.25 -11.16
CA LEU A 282 2.97 10.34 -12.13
C LEU A 282 3.22 11.47 -13.14
N ASP A 283 3.58 12.65 -12.66
CA ASP A 283 3.89 13.80 -13.52
C ASP A 283 5.09 13.52 -14.43
N LYS A 284 6.13 12.86 -13.91
CA LYS A 284 7.33 12.51 -14.66
C LYS A 284 7.08 11.48 -15.77
N ARG A 285 6.26 10.45 -15.50
CA ARG A 285 6.16 9.25 -16.34
C ARG A 285 4.89 9.14 -17.16
N PHE A 286 3.77 9.66 -16.63
CA PHE A 286 2.44 9.46 -17.20
C PHE A 286 1.73 10.76 -17.57
N SER A 287 2.40 11.91 -17.48
CA SER A 287 1.79 13.16 -17.94
C SER A 287 1.60 13.14 -19.46
N VAL A 288 0.40 13.43 -19.90
CA VAL A 288 0.09 13.63 -21.31
C VAL A 288 0.46 15.07 -21.64
N GLN A 289 1.51 15.28 -22.43
CA GLN A 289 1.81 16.61 -22.96
C GLN A 289 0.61 17.07 -23.79
N LYS A 290 -0.01 18.17 -23.40
CA LYS A 290 -1.00 18.82 -24.23
C LYS A 290 -0.28 19.44 -25.42
N HIS A 291 -0.32 18.77 -26.57
CA HIS A 291 0.06 19.35 -27.85
C HIS A 291 -1.05 20.24 -28.37
#